data_3258f89604b34ce5e535f7affca830c8
#
_entry.id   3258f89604b34ce5e535f7affca830c8
#
_cell.length_a   1.000
_cell.length_b   1.000
_cell.length_c   1.000
_cell.angle_alpha   90.00
_cell.angle_beta   90.00
_cell.angle_gamma   90.00
#
_symmetry.space_group_name_H-M   'P 1'
#
loop_
_entity.id
_entity.type
_entity.pdbx_description
1 polymer ?
#
loop_
_entity_poly.entity_id
_entity_poly.type
_entity_poly.pdbx_seq_one_letter_code
_entity_poly.pdbx_strand_id
1 'polypeptide(L)'
;MDIDSYRDIAPYRGQDVLDAVARVRAHEKAIAQFLAMLDPPRTNDEHLALEESVKHIVSLLDEVTTFEEFQRKITAGFFLPKIVEKSVTAFTHGGAEKLDGDRAYLYVSNHRDI
;
A
#
# COMPACT_ATOMS: atom_id res chain seq x y z
N MET A 1 -22.50 -19.67 -9.98
CA MET A 1 -22.00 -18.87 -8.84
C MET A 1 -22.68 -17.51 -8.93
N ASP A 2 -23.39 -17.15 -7.91
CA ASP A 2 -24.01 -15.83 -7.80
C ASP A 2 -22.97 -14.84 -7.25
N ILE A 3 -22.47 -13.97 -8.11
CA ILE A 3 -21.47 -12.96 -7.75
C ILE A 3 -22.03 -11.95 -6.75
N ASP A 4 -23.32 -11.69 -6.79
CA ASP A 4 -23.95 -10.74 -5.86
C ASP A 4 -23.91 -11.22 -4.40
N SER A 5 -23.84 -12.54 -4.17
CA SER A 5 -23.69 -13.10 -2.82
C SER A 5 -22.33 -12.79 -2.16
N TYR A 6 -21.34 -12.34 -2.94
CA TYR A 6 -20.00 -11.99 -2.46
C TYR A 6 -19.73 -10.47 -2.47
N ARG A 7 -20.77 -9.67 -2.63
CA ARG A 7 -20.64 -8.21 -2.74
C ARG A 7 -20.00 -7.58 -1.52
N ASP A 8 -20.24 -8.15 -0.34
CA ASP A 8 -19.72 -7.65 0.93
C ASP A 8 -18.18 -7.77 1.06
N ILE A 9 -17.60 -8.71 0.32
CA ILE A 9 -16.16 -8.96 0.32
C ILE A 9 -15.48 -8.57 -1.01
N ALA A 10 -16.24 -7.99 -1.93
CA ALA A 10 -15.71 -7.54 -3.21
C ALA A 10 -14.77 -6.34 -3.02
N PRO A 11 -13.73 -6.22 -3.85
CA PRO A 11 -12.88 -5.03 -3.85
C PRO A 11 -13.69 -3.76 -4.17
N TYR A 12 -13.37 -2.66 -3.52
CA TYR A 12 -13.95 -1.37 -3.85
C TYR A 12 -13.68 -0.97 -5.30
N ARG A 13 -14.68 -0.40 -5.95
CA ARG A 13 -14.62 0.09 -7.33
C ARG A 13 -15.39 1.39 -7.47
N GLY A 14 -15.03 2.21 -8.45
CA GLY A 14 -15.74 3.45 -8.76
C GLY A 14 -15.89 4.37 -7.55
N GLN A 15 -17.12 4.80 -7.27
CA GLN A 15 -17.41 5.72 -6.16
C GLN A 15 -17.03 5.16 -4.78
N ASP A 16 -17.09 3.84 -4.58
CA ASP A 16 -16.71 3.22 -3.31
C ASP A 16 -15.23 3.44 -2.97
N VAL A 17 -14.36 3.51 -3.97
CA VAL A 17 -12.94 3.86 -3.78
C VAL A 17 -12.81 5.28 -3.26
N LEU A 18 -13.50 6.23 -3.86
CA LEU A 18 -13.47 7.64 -3.44
C LEU A 18 -13.98 7.81 -2.01
N ASP A 19 -15.08 7.15 -1.68
CA ASP A 19 -15.67 7.19 -0.34
C ASP A 19 -14.74 6.55 0.72
N ALA A 20 -14.13 5.42 0.40
CA ALA A 20 -13.17 4.76 1.28
C ALA A 20 -11.92 5.60 1.51
N VAL A 21 -11.35 6.18 0.46
CA VAL A 21 -10.18 7.08 0.53
C VAL A 21 -10.51 8.32 1.37
N ALA A 22 -11.68 8.92 1.19
CA ALA A 22 -12.11 10.06 1.99
C ALA A 22 -12.22 9.73 3.48
N ARG A 23 -12.73 8.54 3.83
CA ARG A 23 -12.79 8.07 5.21
C ARG A 23 -11.39 7.90 5.82
N VAL A 24 -10.47 7.30 5.09
CA VAL A 24 -9.08 7.10 5.56
C VAL A 24 -8.38 8.44 5.76
N ARG A 25 -8.50 9.36 4.82
CA ARG A 25 -7.92 10.71 4.92
C ARG A 25 -8.41 11.49 6.13
N ALA A 26 -9.68 11.31 6.51
CA ALA A 26 -10.26 11.97 7.67
C ALA A 26 -9.71 11.46 9.02
N HIS A 27 -8.94 10.36 9.02
CA HIS A 27 -8.44 9.70 10.22
C HIS A 27 -6.91 9.67 10.27
N GLU A 28 -6.27 10.84 10.25
CA GLU A 28 -4.80 10.95 10.30
C GLU A 28 -4.17 10.25 11.50
N LYS A 29 -4.86 10.22 12.65
CA LYS A 29 -4.39 9.48 13.83
C LYS A 29 -4.30 7.98 13.58
N ALA A 30 -5.25 7.41 12.83
CA ALA A 30 -5.22 5.98 12.48
C ALA A 30 -4.07 5.68 11.52
N ILE A 31 -3.81 6.57 10.57
CA ILE A 31 -2.65 6.47 9.68
C ILE A 31 -1.35 6.52 10.50
N ALA A 32 -1.22 7.47 11.41
CA ALA A 32 -0.05 7.60 12.27
C ALA A 32 0.17 6.36 13.15
N GLN A 33 -0.90 5.82 13.75
CA GLN A 33 -0.82 4.60 14.55
C GLN A 33 -0.39 3.39 13.71
N PHE A 34 -0.90 3.25 12.51
CA PHE A 34 -0.52 2.17 11.60
C PHE A 34 0.96 2.26 11.22
N LEU A 35 1.45 3.44 10.86
CA LEU A 35 2.86 3.67 10.55
C LEU A 35 3.77 3.42 11.76
N ALA A 36 3.36 3.88 12.94
CA ALA A 36 4.10 3.65 14.17
C ALA A 36 4.13 2.18 14.60
N MET A 37 3.14 1.40 14.21
CA MET A 37 3.14 -0.06 14.43
C MET A 37 4.19 -0.75 13.54
N LEU A 38 4.36 -0.29 12.30
CA LEU A 38 5.36 -0.83 11.37
C LEU A 38 6.80 -0.43 11.76
N ASP A 39 6.99 0.80 12.21
CA ASP A 39 8.28 1.36 12.57
C ASP A 39 8.09 2.35 13.75
N PRO A 40 8.14 1.85 15.00
CA PRO A 40 7.89 2.69 16.17
C PRO A 40 8.94 3.79 16.33
N PRO A 41 8.55 5.07 16.37
CA PRO A 41 9.48 6.16 16.58
C PRO A 41 10.02 6.16 18.02
N ARG A 42 11.34 6.34 18.17
CA ARG A 42 12.06 6.32 19.44
C ARG A 42 12.68 7.66 19.81
N THR A 43 12.94 8.50 18.83
CA THR A 43 13.57 9.82 18.99
C THR A 43 12.62 10.92 18.52
N ASN A 44 12.92 12.18 18.92
CA ASN A 44 12.15 13.33 18.44
C ASN A 44 12.22 13.46 16.92
N ASP A 45 13.36 13.20 16.32
CA ASP A 45 13.54 13.28 14.86
C ASP A 45 12.70 12.19 14.15
N GLU A 46 12.61 10.99 14.73
CA GLU A 46 11.76 9.92 14.19
C GLU A 46 10.27 10.24 14.34
N HIS A 47 9.86 10.91 15.42
CA HIS A 47 8.48 11.40 15.56
C HIS A 47 8.15 12.46 14.49
N LEU A 48 9.07 13.38 14.21
CA LEU A 48 8.89 14.36 13.14
C LEU A 48 8.84 13.69 11.77
N ALA A 49 9.69 12.70 11.53
CA ALA A 49 9.66 11.92 10.30
C ALA A 49 8.34 11.14 10.12
N LEU A 50 7.76 10.62 11.22
CA LEU A 50 6.45 9.99 11.21
C LEU A 50 5.35 10.98 10.81
N GLU A 51 5.35 12.18 11.39
CA GLU A 51 4.39 13.24 11.03
C GLU A 51 4.49 13.62 9.56
N GLU A 52 5.71 13.77 9.02
CA GLU A 52 5.92 14.05 7.60
C GLU A 52 5.43 12.89 6.72
N SER A 53 5.62 11.64 7.16
CA SER A 53 5.11 10.47 6.43
C SER A 53 3.58 10.45 6.41
N VAL A 54 2.90 10.81 7.50
CA VAL A 54 1.45 10.93 7.54
C VAL A 54 0.96 11.99 6.55
N LYS A 55 1.56 13.17 6.55
CA LYS A 55 1.23 14.24 5.60
C LYS A 55 1.44 13.79 4.16
N HIS A 56 2.51 13.06 3.91
CA HIS A 56 2.80 12.54 2.57
C HIS A 56 1.75 11.52 2.11
N ILE A 57 1.36 10.58 2.97
CA ILE A 57 0.27 9.62 2.65
C ILE A 57 -1.05 10.36 2.37
N VAL A 58 -1.41 11.32 3.21
CA VAL A 58 -2.64 12.11 3.01
C VAL A 58 -2.61 12.83 1.66
N SER A 59 -1.47 13.39 1.30
CA SER A 59 -1.26 14.03 0.00
C SER A 59 -1.41 13.04 -1.17
N LEU A 60 -0.85 11.85 -1.05
CA LEU A 60 -1.00 10.80 -2.07
C LEU A 60 -2.45 10.31 -2.19
N LEU A 61 -3.14 10.13 -1.06
CA LEU A 61 -4.54 9.72 -1.04
C LEU A 61 -5.45 10.74 -1.71
N ASP A 62 -5.10 12.02 -1.65
CA ASP A 62 -5.84 13.10 -2.31
C ASP A 62 -5.87 12.96 -3.84
N GLU A 63 -4.84 12.33 -4.39
CA GLU A 63 -4.70 12.08 -5.82
C GLU A 63 -5.34 10.75 -6.28
N VAL A 64 -5.74 9.88 -5.35
CA VAL A 64 -6.27 8.54 -5.66
C VAL A 64 -7.75 8.62 -6.03
N THR A 65 -8.08 8.20 -7.24
CA THR A 65 -9.46 8.16 -7.76
C THR A 65 -9.89 6.75 -8.17
N THR A 66 -8.94 5.81 -8.34
CA THR A 66 -9.22 4.43 -8.72
C THR A 66 -8.50 3.45 -7.80
N PHE A 67 -8.95 2.20 -7.78
CA PHE A 67 -8.27 1.13 -7.05
C PHE A 67 -6.84 0.91 -7.55
N GLU A 68 -6.64 0.96 -8.86
CA GLU A 68 -5.33 0.79 -9.50
C GLU A 68 -4.35 1.91 -9.08
N GLU A 69 -4.83 3.15 -8.98
CA GLU A 69 -4.01 4.26 -8.48
C GLU A 69 -3.65 4.10 -7.01
N PHE A 70 -4.58 3.60 -6.18
CA PHE A 70 -4.29 3.28 -4.79
C PHE A 70 -3.16 2.24 -4.68
N GLN A 71 -3.26 1.16 -5.44
CA GLN A 71 -2.23 0.12 -5.44
C GLN A 71 -0.87 0.64 -5.90
N ARG A 72 -0.85 1.45 -6.94
CA ARG A 72 0.40 2.01 -7.46
C ARG A 72 1.01 3.06 -6.55
N LYS A 73 0.22 4.00 -6.04
CA LYS A 73 0.72 5.14 -5.25
C LYS A 73 0.94 4.81 -3.78
N ILE A 74 0.03 4.07 -3.18
CA ILE A 74 0.06 3.78 -1.74
C ILE A 74 0.76 2.46 -1.47
N THR A 75 0.28 1.36 -2.02
CA THR A 75 0.84 0.03 -1.74
C THR A 75 2.25 -0.10 -2.31
N ALA A 76 2.41 0.05 -3.61
CA ALA A 76 3.69 -0.14 -4.29
C ALA A 76 4.63 1.07 -4.17
N GLY A 77 4.09 2.29 -4.18
CA GLY A 77 4.88 3.51 -4.18
C GLY A 77 5.31 3.99 -2.79
N PHE A 78 4.57 3.67 -1.74
CA PHE A 78 4.85 4.11 -0.38
C PHE A 78 5.20 2.95 0.56
N PHE A 79 4.30 2.01 0.78
CA PHE A 79 4.50 0.96 1.78
C PHE A 79 5.56 -0.06 1.39
N LEU A 80 5.54 -0.56 0.17
CA LEU A 80 6.47 -1.59 -0.26
C LEU A 80 7.94 -1.14 -0.16
N PRO A 81 8.34 0.05 -0.62
CA PRO A 81 9.70 0.54 -0.42
C PRO A 81 10.11 0.62 1.04
N LYS A 82 9.23 1.09 1.93
CA LYS A 82 9.51 1.18 3.38
C LYS A 82 9.71 -0.21 4.00
N ILE A 83 8.86 -1.16 3.67
CA ILE A 83 8.98 -2.54 4.17
C ILE A 83 10.29 -3.16 3.70
N VAL A 84 10.62 -3.02 2.43
CA VAL A 84 11.86 -3.55 1.85
C VAL A 84 13.08 -2.93 2.53
N GLU A 85 13.11 -1.61 2.68
CA GLU A 85 14.22 -0.90 3.34
C GLU A 85 14.45 -1.37 4.78
N LYS A 86 13.38 -1.64 5.53
CA LYS A 86 13.46 -2.01 6.94
C LYS A 86 13.70 -3.50 7.19
N SER A 87 13.24 -4.37 6.31
CA SER A 87 13.22 -5.82 6.56
C SER A 87 14.07 -6.65 5.62
N VAL A 88 14.52 -6.11 4.50
CA VAL A 88 15.25 -6.85 3.46
C VAL A 88 16.70 -6.39 3.41
N THR A 89 17.64 -7.31 3.69
CA THR A 89 19.09 -7.02 3.60
C THR A 89 19.64 -7.23 2.19
N ALA A 90 19.04 -8.17 1.45
CA ALA A 90 19.41 -8.43 0.06
C ALA A 90 18.20 -8.93 -0.71
N PHE A 91 18.10 -8.52 -1.97
CA PHE A 91 17.07 -8.97 -2.90
C PHE A 91 17.74 -9.47 -4.17
N THR A 92 17.45 -10.70 -4.54
CA THR A 92 17.97 -11.30 -5.77
C THR A 92 16.81 -11.91 -6.56
N HIS A 93 16.91 -11.86 -7.88
CA HIS A 93 15.95 -12.50 -8.76
C HIS A 93 16.66 -13.05 -10.00
N GLY A 94 16.02 -14.00 -10.67
CA GLY A 94 16.48 -14.56 -11.93
C GLY A 94 15.30 -14.89 -12.82
N GLY A 95 15.53 -14.97 -14.13
CA GLY A 95 14.50 -15.34 -15.09
C GLY A 95 13.58 -14.20 -15.53
N ALA A 96 13.68 -13.01 -14.97
CA ALA A 96 12.88 -11.85 -15.38
C ALA A 96 13.08 -11.49 -16.85
N GLU A 97 14.25 -11.75 -17.40
CA GLU A 97 14.60 -11.57 -18.82
C GLU A 97 13.78 -12.46 -19.75
N LYS A 98 13.15 -13.52 -19.24
CA LYS A 98 12.29 -14.43 -20.01
C LYS A 98 10.84 -13.95 -20.09
N LEU A 99 10.49 -12.91 -19.33
CA LEU A 99 9.16 -12.33 -19.33
C LEU A 99 9.03 -11.32 -20.47
N ASP A 100 7.88 -11.36 -21.12
CA ASP A 100 7.51 -10.39 -22.15
C ASP A 100 6.69 -9.28 -21.49
N GLY A 101 7.16 -8.05 -21.55
CA GLY A 101 6.50 -6.89 -20.96
C GLY A 101 5.12 -6.58 -21.54
N ASP A 102 4.83 -7.08 -22.76
CA ASP A 102 3.55 -6.89 -23.43
C ASP A 102 2.52 -7.99 -23.10
N ARG A 103 2.89 -8.95 -22.26
CA ARG A 103 1.99 -10.03 -21.83
C ARG A 103 1.57 -9.86 -20.38
N ALA A 104 0.33 -10.27 -20.11
CA ALA A 104 -0.15 -10.43 -18.74
C ALA A 104 0.30 -11.78 -18.17
N TYR A 105 0.73 -11.78 -16.91
CA TYR A 105 1.17 -12.97 -16.18
C TYR A 105 0.44 -13.09 -14.85
N LEU A 106 0.17 -14.32 -14.45
CA LEU A 106 -0.24 -14.64 -13.11
C LEU A 106 1.00 -15.03 -12.30
N TYR A 107 1.32 -14.25 -11.27
CA TYR A 107 2.44 -14.53 -10.37
C TYR A 107 1.96 -15.41 -9.21
N VAL A 108 2.63 -16.53 -9.01
CA VAL A 108 2.35 -17.45 -7.90
C VAL A 108 3.60 -17.57 -7.04
N SER A 109 3.46 -17.33 -5.75
CA SER A 109 4.58 -17.39 -4.82
C SER A 109 4.17 -18.02 -3.49
N ASN A 110 5.18 -18.45 -2.71
CA ASN A 110 4.98 -18.83 -1.33
C ASN A 110 5.00 -17.58 -0.45
N HIS A 111 4.09 -17.51 0.51
CA HIS A 111 4.19 -16.57 1.61
C HIS A 111 5.11 -17.20 2.67
N ARG A 112 6.33 -16.72 2.72
CA ARG A 112 7.27 -17.01 3.82
C ARG A 112 7.42 -15.71 4.59
N ASP A 113 7.43 -15.82 5.90
CA ASP A 113 7.40 -14.72 6.87
C ASP A 113 8.07 -13.41 6.40
N ILE A 114 7.31 -12.38 6.51
CA ILE A 114 7.76 -11.02 6.27
C ILE A 114 8.07 -10.38 7.63
#